data_77da4d8f3a53fa9cd8b29bfa097edd54
#
_entry.id   77da4d8f3a53fa9cd8b29bfa097edd54
#
_cell.length_a   1.000
_cell.length_b   1.000
_cell.length_c   1.000
_cell.angle_alpha   90.00
_cell.angle_beta   90.00
_cell.angle_gamma   90.00
#
_symmetry.space_group_name_H-M   'P 1'
#
loop_
_entity.id
_entity.type
_entity.pdbx_description
1 polymer ?
#
loop_
_entity_poly.entity_id
_entity_poly.type
_entity_poly.pdbx_seq_one_letter_code
_entity_poly.pdbx_strand_id
1 'polypeptide(L)'
;MRTYKLTISYDGSRYQGWQRQATTDNTIQFVLEWSIGKLVGYRVQVDGSGRTDAGVHARGQVASVKLSKLYDPKEFKDALNRYLPEDIRIVKVELVKNGFHARKSAKGKKYEYYIDCREKPDVFSRRYCYHYPVKLDIEAMRDAVKYLIGPKNFTSFTDDKDCKDPVRKITNIKIVRSGEKVRITYY
;
A
#
# COMPACT_ATOMS: atom_id res chain seq x y z
N MET A 1 -0.89 -22.20 -16.27
CA MET A 1 -0.32 -21.09 -15.47
C MET A 1 -0.69 -21.27 -14.00
N ARG A 2 0.18 -20.89 -13.08
CA ARG A 2 -0.05 -20.92 -11.62
C ARG A 2 -0.13 -19.50 -11.10
N THR A 3 -1.06 -19.24 -10.19
CA THR A 3 -1.25 -17.88 -9.63
C THR A 3 -0.61 -17.81 -8.26
N TYR A 4 0.24 -16.80 -8.07
CA TYR A 4 0.89 -16.50 -6.80
C TYR A 4 0.35 -15.20 -6.24
N LYS A 5 0.07 -15.20 -4.95
CA LYS A 5 -0.25 -14.02 -4.15
C LYS A 5 1.04 -13.59 -3.45
N LEU A 6 1.39 -12.34 -3.60
CA LEU A 6 2.55 -11.71 -3.00
C LEU A 6 2.08 -10.74 -1.92
N THR A 7 2.68 -10.79 -0.74
CA THR A 7 2.58 -9.73 0.27
C THR A 7 3.87 -8.95 0.25
N ILE A 8 3.80 -7.64 0.08
CA ILE A 8 4.92 -6.77 -0.26
C ILE A 8 4.99 -5.61 0.72
N SER A 9 6.18 -5.33 1.25
CA SER A 9 6.48 -4.12 2.00
C SER A 9 7.41 -3.24 1.17
N TYR A 10 7.18 -1.93 1.18
CA TYR A 10 8.06 -0.98 0.51
C TYR A 10 8.06 0.41 1.15
N ASP A 11 9.22 1.04 1.08
CA ASP A 11 9.38 2.48 1.28
C ASP A 11 9.14 3.19 -0.05
N GLY A 12 8.02 3.89 -0.15
CA GLY A 12 7.60 4.58 -1.38
C GLY A 12 8.31 5.91 -1.64
N SER A 13 9.18 6.39 -0.74
CA SER A 13 9.76 7.75 -0.78
C SER A 13 10.43 8.10 -2.11
N ARG A 14 11.00 7.10 -2.78
CA ARG A 14 11.74 7.29 -4.04
C ARG A 14 10.92 6.94 -5.29
N TYR A 15 9.67 6.49 -5.14
CA TYR A 15 8.85 5.96 -6.23
C TYR A 15 7.71 6.91 -6.61
N GLN A 16 7.40 6.92 -7.90
CA GLN A 16 6.24 7.64 -8.47
C GLN A 16 4.92 6.86 -8.26
N GLY A 17 4.81 6.20 -7.11
CA GLY A 17 3.69 5.39 -6.71
C GLY A 17 3.76 3.93 -7.16
N TRP A 18 2.63 3.25 -6.99
CA TRP A 18 2.52 1.83 -7.34
C TRP A 18 2.49 1.60 -8.85
N GLN A 19 1.58 2.29 -9.56
CA GLN A 19 1.20 1.95 -10.92
C GLN A 19 2.32 2.25 -11.92
N ARG A 20 2.64 1.27 -12.77
CA ARG A 20 3.52 1.46 -13.93
C ARG A 20 3.02 2.60 -14.81
N GLN A 21 3.92 3.44 -15.27
CA GLN A 21 3.68 4.61 -16.12
C GLN A 21 4.52 4.51 -17.40
N ALA A 22 4.06 5.16 -18.45
CA ALA A 22 4.80 5.17 -19.71
C ALA A 22 6.03 6.12 -19.67
N THR A 23 5.99 7.10 -18.78
CA THR A 23 7.00 8.17 -18.67
C THR A 23 8.13 7.86 -17.71
N THR A 24 7.99 6.82 -16.87
CA THR A 24 9.00 6.47 -15.88
C THR A 24 8.95 5.00 -15.49
N ASP A 25 10.13 4.42 -15.30
CA ASP A 25 10.31 3.07 -14.75
C ASP A 25 10.36 3.09 -13.20
N ASN A 26 10.37 4.28 -12.60
CA ASN A 26 10.51 4.44 -11.14
C ASN A 26 9.17 4.23 -10.41
N THR A 27 8.56 3.06 -10.57
CA THR A 27 7.32 2.65 -9.91
C THR A 27 7.46 1.27 -9.27
N ILE A 28 6.73 1.02 -8.18
CA ILE A 28 6.80 -0.27 -7.47
C ILE A 28 6.42 -1.44 -8.40
N GLN A 29 5.37 -1.27 -9.21
CA GLN A 29 4.91 -2.31 -10.14
C GLN A 29 5.98 -2.64 -11.19
N PHE A 30 6.64 -1.62 -11.77
CA PHE A 30 7.69 -1.86 -12.76
C PHE A 30 8.86 -2.64 -12.16
N VAL A 31 9.35 -2.23 -10.98
CA VAL A 31 10.47 -2.90 -10.30
C VAL A 31 10.12 -4.36 -10.00
N LEU A 32 8.89 -4.65 -9.54
CA LEU A 32 8.43 -6.01 -9.30
C LEU A 32 8.38 -6.83 -10.60
N GLU A 33 7.79 -6.29 -11.67
CA GLU A 33 7.67 -6.96 -12.97
C GLU A 33 9.05 -7.25 -13.56
N TRP A 34 9.97 -6.29 -13.47
CA TRP A 34 11.34 -6.45 -13.93
C TRP A 34 12.09 -7.53 -13.12
N SER A 35 12.02 -7.47 -11.78
CA SER A 35 12.72 -8.43 -10.90
C SER A 35 12.19 -9.86 -11.08
N ILE A 36 10.86 -10.02 -11.17
CA ILE A 36 10.25 -11.32 -11.44
C ILE A 36 10.65 -11.80 -12.83
N GLY A 37 10.58 -10.92 -13.84
CA GLY A 37 10.96 -11.24 -15.21
C GLY A 37 12.42 -11.73 -15.32
N LYS A 38 13.35 -11.11 -14.60
CA LYS A 38 14.75 -11.56 -14.49
C LYS A 38 14.87 -12.95 -13.90
N LEU A 39 14.08 -13.24 -12.84
CA LEU A 39 14.10 -14.52 -12.16
C LEU A 39 13.50 -15.65 -13.01
N VAL A 40 12.41 -15.39 -13.73
CA VAL A 40 11.67 -16.43 -14.47
C VAL A 40 12.05 -16.54 -15.95
N GLY A 41 12.77 -15.54 -16.50
CA GLY A 41 13.27 -15.53 -17.88
C GLY A 41 12.27 -15.00 -18.92
N TYR A 42 11.13 -14.43 -18.50
CA TYR A 42 10.13 -13.83 -19.41
C TYR A 42 9.37 -12.68 -18.73
N ARG A 43 8.74 -11.83 -19.54
CA ARG A 43 7.93 -10.72 -19.04
C ARG A 43 6.70 -11.22 -18.29
N VAL A 44 6.42 -10.61 -17.16
CA VAL A 44 5.25 -10.90 -16.33
C VAL A 44 4.44 -9.63 -16.10
N GLN A 45 3.17 -9.81 -15.77
CA GLN A 45 2.29 -8.74 -15.29
C GLN A 45 1.98 -8.96 -13.82
N VAL A 46 2.08 -7.91 -13.01
CA VAL A 46 1.76 -7.90 -11.59
C VAL A 46 0.54 -7.04 -11.33
N ASP A 47 -0.52 -7.65 -10.80
CA ASP A 47 -1.75 -6.94 -10.45
C ASP A 47 -1.78 -6.63 -8.95
N GLY A 48 -1.76 -5.34 -8.58
CA GLY A 48 -1.88 -4.90 -7.19
C GLY A 48 -3.32 -4.87 -6.69
N SER A 49 -3.53 -5.05 -5.39
CA SER A 49 -4.85 -4.95 -4.75
C SER A 49 -5.37 -3.50 -4.71
N GLY A 50 -4.49 -2.53 -4.80
CA GLY A 50 -4.78 -1.11 -4.89
C GLY A 50 -3.57 -0.33 -5.32
N ARG A 51 -3.79 0.87 -5.83
CA ARG A 51 -2.74 1.83 -6.13
C ARG A 51 -2.37 2.59 -4.87
N THR A 52 -1.11 2.97 -4.74
CA THR A 52 -0.61 3.97 -3.81
C THR A 52 -0.01 5.10 -4.61
N ASP A 53 -0.18 6.32 -4.15
CA ASP A 53 0.35 7.50 -4.82
C ASP A 53 1.86 7.64 -4.60
N ALA A 54 2.49 8.60 -5.26
CA ALA A 54 3.92 8.87 -5.13
C ALA A 54 4.27 9.13 -3.65
N GLY A 55 5.37 8.53 -3.20
CA GLY A 55 5.85 8.67 -1.82
C GLY A 55 5.11 7.82 -0.78
N VAL A 56 3.99 7.18 -1.09
CA VAL A 56 3.22 6.38 -0.13
C VAL A 56 3.88 5.02 0.08
N HIS A 57 4.00 4.61 1.33
CA HIS A 57 4.60 3.35 1.76
C HIS A 57 3.56 2.24 1.89
N ALA A 58 4.01 0.98 1.96
CA ALA A 58 3.17 -0.13 2.35
C ALA A 58 3.92 -1.11 3.24
N ARG A 59 3.22 -1.65 4.26
CA ARG A 59 3.72 -2.74 5.11
C ARG A 59 3.22 -4.11 4.65
N GLY A 60 2.21 -4.14 3.79
CA GLY A 60 1.56 -5.40 3.37
C GLY A 60 0.67 -5.21 2.16
N GLN A 61 1.14 -4.53 1.11
CA GLN A 61 0.47 -4.48 -0.18
C GLN A 61 0.33 -5.90 -0.74
N VAL A 62 -0.84 -6.23 -1.22
CA VAL A 62 -1.08 -7.52 -1.86
C VAL A 62 -1.04 -7.38 -3.38
N ALA A 63 -0.31 -8.28 -4.02
CA ALA A 63 -0.30 -8.38 -5.48
C ALA A 63 -0.49 -9.84 -5.93
N SER A 64 -0.87 -10.03 -7.18
CA SER A 64 -0.93 -11.34 -7.83
C SER A 64 -0.11 -11.36 -9.11
N VAL A 65 0.54 -12.49 -9.38
CA VAL A 65 1.28 -12.76 -10.61
C VAL A 65 0.96 -14.17 -11.10
N LYS A 66 0.88 -14.35 -12.42
CA LYS A 66 0.69 -15.65 -13.06
C LYS A 66 2.01 -16.11 -13.67
N LEU A 67 2.45 -17.32 -13.31
CA LEU A 67 3.68 -17.91 -13.80
C LEU A 67 3.40 -19.21 -14.56
N SER A 68 4.20 -19.49 -15.58
CA SER A 68 4.07 -20.71 -16.41
C SER A 68 4.53 -21.96 -15.67
N LYS A 69 5.58 -21.84 -14.86
CA LYS A 69 6.16 -22.93 -14.06
C LYS A 69 5.64 -22.89 -12.62
N LEU A 70 5.73 -24.05 -11.95
CA LEU A 70 5.53 -24.15 -10.51
C LEU A 70 6.85 -23.83 -9.81
N TYR A 71 6.78 -22.94 -8.83
CA TYR A 71 7.86 -22.56 -7.94
C TYR A 71 7.45 -22.85 -6.50
N ASP A 72 8.38 -23.34 -5.69
CA ASP A 72 8.17 -23.37 -4.25
C ASP A 72 8.04 -21.93 -3.72
N PRO A 73 6.99 -21.62 -2.94
CA PRO A 73 6.74 -20.25 -2.48
C PRO A 73 7.87 -19.66 -1.64
N LYS A 74 8.56 -20.46 -0.82
CA LYS A 74 9.66 -19.99 0.03
C LYS A 74 10.89 -19.70 -0.83
N GLU A 75 11.28 -20.64 -1.70
CA GLU A 75 12.43 -20.47 -2.60
C GLU A 75 12.20 -19.28 -3.54
N PHE A 76 11.00 -19.14 -4.10
CA PHE A 76 10.65 -18.02 -4.98
C PHE A 76 10.73 -16.68 -4.24
N LYS A 77 10.24 -16.59 -2.99
CA LYS A 77 10.36 -15.40 -2.16
C LYS A 77 11.83 -15.04 -1.93
N ASP A 78 12.64 -16.02 -1.53
CA ASP A 78 14.03 -15.78 -1.16
C ASP A 78 14.88 -15.41 -2.39
N ALA A 79 14.65 -16.07 -3.53
CA ALA A 79 15.27 -15.73 -4.80
C ALA A 79 14.86 -14.31 -5.28
N LEU A 80 13.57 -13.98 -5.24
CA LEU A 80 13.08 -12.68 -5.69
C LEU A 80 13.65 -11.52 -4.85
N ASN A 81 13.76 -11.71 -3.54
CA ASN A 81 14.33 -10.71 -2.65
C ASN A 81 15.83 -10.42 -2.89
N ARG A 82 16.54 -11.24 -3.67
CA ARG A 82 17.93 -10.96 -4.11
C ARG A 82 17.99 -10.01 -5.32
N TYR A 83 16.92 -9.94 -6.10
CA TYR A 83 16.81 -9.04 -7.25
C TYR A 83 16.19 -7.70 -6.91
N LEU A 84 15.44 -7.64 -5.80
CA LEU A 84 14.76 -6.42 -5.36
C LEU A 84 15.74 -5.47 -4.67
N PRO A 85 15.56 -4.14 -4.85
CA PRO A 85 16.28 -3.14 -4.09
C PRO A 85 15.89 -3.21 -2.60
N GLU A 86 16.71 -2.61 -1.74
CA GLU A 86 16.57 -2.68 -0.28
C GLU A 86 15.26 -2.11 0.27
N ASP A 87 14.66 -1.18 -0.47
CA ASP A 87 13.39 -0.50 -0.11
C ASP A 87 12.12 -1.21 -0.61
N ILE A 88 12.26 -2.38 -1.27
CA ILE A 88 11.14 -3.27 -1.63
C ILE A 88 11.44 -4.68 -1.13
N ARG A 89 10.49 -5.27 -0.41
CA ARG A 89 10.64 -6.63 0.14
C ARG A 89 9.37 -7.47 -0.06
N ILE A 90 9.53 -8.68 -0.59
CA ILE A 90 8.48 -9.70 -0.54
C ILE A 90 8.48 -10.30 0.86
N VAL A 91 7.40 -10.08 1.59
CA VAL A 91 7.20 -10.59 2.96
C VAL A 91 6.69 -12.03 2.92
N LYS A 92 5.74 -12.31 2.00
CA LYS A 92 5.13 -13.64 1.87
C LYS A 92 4.79 -13.93 0.41
N VAL A 93 4.95 -15.20 0.02
CA VAL A 93 4.44 -15.76 -1.24
C VAL A 93 3.52 -16.92 -0.91
N GLU A 94 2.39 -16.99 -1.60
CA GLU A 94 1.39 -18.05 -1.45
C GLU A 94 0.95 -18.53 -2.83
N LEU A 95 0.97 -19.84 -3.07
CA LEU A 95 0.31 -20.42 -4.24
C LEU A 95 -1.19 -20.41 -3.98
N VAL A 96 -1.96 -19.81 -4.88
CA VAL A 96 -3.40 -19.62 -4.71
C VAL A 96 -4.19 -20.27 -5.86
N LYS A 97 -5.50 -20.46 -5.64
CA LYS A 97 -6.40 -21.05 -6.66
C LYS A 97 -6.39 -20.21 -7.95
N ASN A 98 -6.52 -20.88 -9.07
CA ASN A 98 -6.73 -20.21 -10.34
C ASN A 98 -8.00 -19.34 -10.26
N GLY A 99 -7.88 -18.09 -10.78
CA GLY A 99 -8.96 -17.11 -10.67
C GLY A 99 -8.77 -16.07 -9.55
N PHE A 100 -7.84 -16.29 -8.61
CA PHE A 100 -7.47 -15.23 -7.67
C PHE A 100 -6.90 -14.04 -8.42
N HIS A 101 -7.38 -12.85 -8.05
CA HIS A 101 -6.88 -11.57 -8.59
C HIS A 101 -6.81 -10.58 -7.43
N ALA A 102 -5.62 -10.05 -7.15
CA ALA A 102 -5.37 -9.24 -5.97
C ALA A 102 -6.40 -8.10 -5.77
N ARG A 103 -6.77 -7.39 -6.85
CA ARG A 103 -7.75 -6.29 -6.78
C ARG A 103 -9.19 -6.79 -6.59
N LYS A 104 -9.61 -7.80 -7.37
CA LYS A 104 -11.00 -8.29 -7.35
C LYS A 104 -11.32 -9.12 -6.11
N SER A 105 -10.32 -9.83 -5.58
CA SER A 105 -10.44 -10.69 -4.40
C SER A 105 -10.18 -9.94 -3.08
N ALA A 106 -9.85 -8.65 -3.13
CA ALA A 106 -9.62 -7.84 -1.93
C ALA A 106 -10.93 -7.65 -1.15
N LYS A 107 -10.89 -7.92 0.15
CA LYS A 107 -12.05 -7.75 1.06
C LYS A 107 -12.08 -6.37 1.73
N GLY A 108 -10.93 -5.71 1.83
CA GLY A 108 -10.79 -4.40 2.46
C GLY A 108 -9.35 -3.91 2.39
N LYS A 109 -9.15 -2.71 2.88
CA LYS A 109 -7.84 -2.06 2.97
C LYS A 109 -7.71 -1.39 4.32
N LYS A 110 -6.47 -1.36 4.83
CA LYS A 110 -6.11 -0.65 6.05
C LYS A 110 -5.14 0.47 5.69
N TYR A 111 -5.43 1.69 6.10
CA TYR A 111 -4.55 2.84 5.94
C TYR A 111 -4.12 3.35 7.31
N GLU A 112 -2.88 3.75 7.43
CA GLU A 112 -2.33 4.36 8.64
C GLU A 112 -1.69 5.70 8.31
N TYR A 113 -2.10 6.75 9.02
CA TYR A 113 -1.47 8.06 9.01
C TYR A 113 -0.77 8.27 10.33
N TYR A 114 0.46 8.77 10.25
CA TYR A 114 1.26 9.14 11.40
C TYR A 114 1.47 10.64 11.38
N ILE A 115 1.13 11.29 12.49
CA ILE A 115 1.29 12.74 12.68
C ILE A 115 2.28 12.95 13.80
N ASP A 116 3.25 13.82 13.58
CA ASP A 116 4.22 14.26 14.57
C ASP A 116 3.87 15.69 15.00
N CYS A 117 3.41 15.86 16.25
CA CYS A 117 2.97 17.14 16.79
C CYS A 117 4.08 17.86 17.59
N ARG A 118 5.31 17.38 17.54
CA ARG A 118 6.45 18.05 18.20
C ARG A 118 6.73 19.40 17.56
N GLU A 119 7.25 20.33 18.35
CA GLU A 119 7.67 21.64 17.86
C GLU A 119 8.66 21.52 16.69
N LYS A 120 9.65 20.64 16.83
CA LYS A 120 10.63 20.33 15.79
C LYS A 120 10.45 18.91 15.25
N PRO A 121 10.47 18.71 13.91
CA PRO A 121 10.32 17.40 13.33
C PRO A 121 11.50 16.49 13.66
N ASP A 122 11.26 15.20 13.81
CA ASP A 122 12.30 14.20 13.93
C ASP A 122 12.88 13.86 12.56
N VAL A 123 14.16 14.13 12.39
CA VAL A 123 14.86 13.89 11.12
C VAL A 123 14.86 12.43 10.67
N PHE A 124 14.76 11.48 11.60
CA PHE A 124 14.73 10.05 11.28
C PHE A 124 13.34 9.55 10.87
N SER A 125 12.28 10.11 11.43
CA SER A 125 10.90 9.72 11.10
C SER A 125 10.18 10.65 10.13
N ARG A 126 10.81 11.75 9.67
CA ARG A 126 10.19 12.78 8.82
C ARG A 126 9.58 12.27 7.51
N ARG A 127 10.10 11.15 6.97
CA ARG A 127 9.57 10.54 5.74
C ARG A 127 8.31 9.71 5.97
N TYR A 128 8.02 9.37 7.24
CA TYR A 128 6.95 8.45 7.61
C TYR A 128 5.86 9.10 8.47
N CYS A 129 6.02 10.38 8.81
CA CYS A 129 5.08 11.14 9.61
C CYS A 129 4.80 12.49 8.97
N TYR A 130 3.56 12.92 9.00
CA TYR A 130 3.19 14.29 8.71
C TYR A 130 3.53 15.17 9.93
N HIS A 131 4.41 16.16 9.75
CA HIS A 131 4.75 17.09 10.82
C HIS A 131 3.67 18.17 10.92
N TYR A 132 3.03 18.24 12.08
CA TYR A 132 1.98 19.21 12.39
C TYR A 132 2.20 19.71 13.82
N PRO A 133 2.99 20.80 14.04
CA PRO A 133 3.44 21.27 15.36
C PRO A 133 2.32 22.01 16.13
N VAL A 134 1.12 21.44 16.13
CA VAL A 134 -0.03 21.96 16.86
C VAL A 134 -0.65 20.82 17.66
N LYS A 135 -1.06 21.11 18.89
CA LYS A 135 -1.77 20.15 19.73
C LYS A 135 -3.11 19.79 19.10
N LEU A 136 -3.27 18.52 18.73
CA LEU A 136 -4.53 17.99 18.22
C LEU A 136 -5.50 17.69 19.37
N ASP A 137 -6.75 18.09 19.22
CA ASP A 137 -7.84 17.68 20.08
C ASP A 137 -8.33 16.28 19.65
N ILE A 138 -7.87 15.29 20.39
CA ILE A 138 -8.15 13.89 20.08
C ILE A 138 -9.62 13.53 20.31
N GLU A 139 -10.28 14.16 21.29
CA GLU A 139 -11.70 13.89 21.57
C GLU A 139 -12.58 14.46 20.46
N ALA A 140 -12.34 15.70 20.04
CA ALA A 140 -13.04 16.28 18.90
C ALA A 140 -12.81 15.47 17.61
N MET A 141 -11.58 14.96 17.39
CA MET A 141 -11.29 14.07 16.26
C MET A 141 -12.09 12.76 16.36
N ARG A 142 -12.20 12.15 17.53
CA ARG A 142 -12.99 10.93 17.76
C ARG A 142 -14.48 11.16 17.54
N ASP A 143 -14.99 12.31 17.93
CA ASP A 143 -16.37 12.68 17.67
C ASP A 143 -16.64 12.86 16.18
N ALA A 144 -15.72 13.47 15.44
CA ALA A 144 -15.81 13.60 13.99
C ALA A 144 -15.82 12.25 13.24
N VAL A 145 -15.18 11.19 13.79
CA VAL A 145 -15.19 9.85 13.21
C VAL A 145 -16.61 9.34 12.94
N LYS A 146 -17.58 9.65 13.78
CA LYS A 146 -18.98 9.20 13.65
C LYS A 146 -19.59 9.56 12.29
N TYR A 147 -19.18 10.68 11.71
CA TYR A 147 -19.68 11.15 10.41
C TYR A 147 -19.08 10.40 9.23
N LEU A 148 -17.93 9.73 9.41
CA LEU A 148 -17.20 9.01 8.36
C LEU A 148 -17.49 7.51 8.33
N ILE A 149 -18.04 6.94 9.41
CA ILE A 149 -18.31 5.50 9.51
C ILE A 149 -19.53 5.11 8.68
N GLY A 150 -19.47 3.89 8.11
CA GLY A 150 -20.50 3.33 7.24
C GLY A 150 -20.29 3.66 5.77
N PRO A 151 -21.28 3.32 4.92
CA PRO A 151 -21.28 3.70 3.51
C PRO A 151 -21.59 5.22 3.40
N LYS A 152 -20.66 5.97 2.85
CA LYS A 152 -20.79 7.42 2.66
C LYS A 152 -20.33 7.81 1.25
N ASN A 153 -20.90 8.91 0.76
CA ASN A 153 -20.42 9.56 -0.45
C ASN A 153 -19.23 10.47 -0.07
N PHE A 154 -18.06 10.16 -0.66
CA PHE A 154 -16.82 10.88 -0.42
C PHE A 154 -16.42 11.79 -1.60
N THR A 155 -17.38 12.28 -2.39
CA THR A 155 -17.10 13.19 -3.52
C THR A 155 -16.27 14.40 -3.09
N SER A 156 -16.54 14.97 -1.91
CA SER A 156 -15.78 16.11 -1.39
C SER A 156 -14.37 15.78 -0.92
N PHE A 157 -13.98 14.51 -0.94
CA PHE A 157 -12.67 14.00 -0.51
C PHE A 157 -11.85 13.38 -1.66
N THR A 158 -12.25 13.59 -2.91
CA THR A 158 -11.54 13.10 -4.08
C THR A 158 -11.20 14.23 -5.03
N ASP A 159 -9.99 14.19 -5.60
CA ASP A 159 -9.56 15.08 -6.68
C ASP A 159 -10.00 14.57 -8.06
N ASP A 160 -10.49 13.33 -8.15
CA ASP A 160 -11.00 12.71 -9.37
C ASP A 160 -12.40 13.23 -9.67
N LYS A 161 -12.46 14.23 -10.58
CA LYS A 161 -13.72 14.87 -11.02
C LYS A 161 -14.63 13.92 -11.79
N ASP A 162 -14.07 12.85 -12.36
CA ASP A 162 -14.81 11.85 -13.17
C ASP A 162 -15.15 10.60 -12.36
N CYS A 163 -15.01 10.65 -11.02
CA CYS A 163 -15.30 9.52 -10.16
C CYS A 163 -16.79 9.11 -10.23
N LYS A 164 -17.07 8.05 -10.99
CA LYS A 164 -18.45 7.56 -11.21
C LYS A 164 -19.09 6.95 -9.96
N ASP A 165 -18.29 6.44 -9.04
CA ASP A 165 -18.75 5.83 -7.80
C ASP A 165 -17.90 6.31 -6.62
N PRO A 166 -18.30 7.43 -5.98
CA PRO A 166 -17.59 7.98 -4.83
C PRO A 166 -18.00 7.34 -3.50
N VAL A 167 -18.94 6.40 -3.50
CA VAL A 167 -19.39 5.74 -2.28
C VAL A 167 -18.33 4.77 -1.77
N ARG A 168 -17.89 4.98 -0.53
CA ARG A 168 -16.96 4.08 0.16
C ARG A 168 -17.53 3.71 1.51
N LYS A 169 -17.14 2.53 2.01
CA LYS A 169 -17.51 2.07 3.34
C LYS A 169 -16.29 2.03 4.23
N ILE A 170 -16.27 2.89 5.23
CA ILE A 170 -15.28 2.84 6.31
C ILE A 170 -15.93 2.07 7.46
N THR A 171 -15.29 0.98 7.88
CA THR A 171 -15.85 0.11 8.94
C THR A 171 -15.42 0.55 10.33
N ASN A 172 -14.23 1.15 10.44
CA ASN A 172 -13.72 1.65 11.71
C ASN A 172 -12.60 2.68 11.47
N ILE A 173 -12.47 3.65 12.37
CA ILE A 173 -11.32 4.56 12.45
C ILE A 173 -10.82 4.54 13.89
N LYS A 174 -9.53 4.25 14.08
CA LYS A 174 -8.88 4.30 15.40
C LYS A 174 -7.91 5.46 15.44
N ILE A 175 -8.00 6.28 16.51
CA ILE A 175 -7.08 7.39 16.76
C ILE A 175 -6.37 7.09 18.07
N VAL A 176 -5.04 6.96 18.00
CA VAL A 176 -4.17 6.66 19.15
C VAL A 176 -3.12 7.75 19.26
N ARG A 177 -3.05 8.39 20.42
CA ARG A 177 -1.99 9.32 20.77
C ARG A 177 -0.95 8.61 21.66
N SER A 178 0.32 8.80 21.33
CA SER A 178 1.46 8.34 22.13
C SER A 178 2.46 9.49 22.25
N GLY A 179 2.44 10.18 23.39
CA GLY A 179 3.15 11.43 23.56
C GLY A 179 2.69 12.49 22.55
N GLU A 180 3.60 12.99 21.75
CA GLU A 180 3.33 14.00 20.71
C GLU A 180 3.08 13.38 19.33
N LYS A 181 3.05 12.05 19.22
CA LYS A 181 2.71 11.34 17.98
C LYS A 181 1.25 10.87 18.01
N VAL A 182 0.57 11.05 16.89
CA VAL A 182 -0.80 10.57 16.68
C VAL A 182 -0.82 9.62 15.50
N ARG A 183 -1.46 8.46 15.68
CA ARG A 183 -1.72 7.50 14.61
C ARG A 183 -3.22 7.42 14.36
N ILE A 184 -3.61 7.60 13.10
CA ILE A 184 -4.98 7.39 12.63
C ILE A 184 -4.97 6.14 11.75
N THR A 185 -5.84 5.19 12.06
CA THR A 185 -5.96 3.93 11.31
C THR A 185 -7.37 3.82 10.76
N TYR A 186 -7.50 3.70 9.45
CA TYR A 186 -8.76 3.49 8.72
C TYR A 186 -8.89 2.03 8.30
N TYR A 187 -10.09 1.46 8.44
CA TYR A 187 -10.43 0.10 8.06
C TYR A 187 -11.58 0.06 7.07
#